data_81c1aa11b77a45267c5d9f64cd9b7787
#
_entry.id   81c1aa11b77a45267c5d9f64cd9b7787
#
_cell.length_a   1.000
_cell.length_b   1.000
_cell.length_c   1.000
_cell.angle_alpha   90.00
_cell.angle_beta   90.00
_cell.angle_gamma   90.00
#
_symmetry.space_group_name_H-M   'P 1'
#
loop_
_entity.id
_entity.type
_entity.pdbx_description
1 polymer ?
#
loop_
_entity_poly.entity_id
_entity_poly.type
_entity_poly.pdbx_seq_one_letter_code
_entity_poly.pdbx_strand_id
1 'polypeptide(L)'
;MVKAYTKTPVGAHYGLGDWLLQRLTAVVMVLFTVGFAICLAVHKPGTYAEWKALFSGTFVRVTTVLFFTALLYHAWVGMRDILMDYVKPTAIRLTLQSAVVVALLLYLIWIAQILWSR
;
A
#
# COMPACT_ATOMS: atom_id res chain seq x y z
N MET A 1 6.03 44.93 -17.01
CA MET A 1 7.15 44.42 -16.22
C MET A 1 6.87 42.97 -15.83
N VAL A 2 7.50 42.05 -16.51
CA VAL A 2 7.33 40.63 -16.20
C VAL A 2 8.12 40.37 -14.92
N LYS A 3 7.41 40.17 -13.81
CA LYS A 3 8.05 39.65 -12.60
C LYS A 3 8.67 38.31 -12.96
N ALA A 4 9.98 38.24 -12.95
CA ALA A 4 10.65 36.96 -13.00
C ALA A 4 10.10 36.13 -11.85
N TYR A 5 9.21 35.23 -12.16
CA TYR A 5 8.83 34.17 -11.26
C TYR A 5 10.09 33.35 -11.01
N THR A 6 10.79 33.67 -9.96
CA THR A 6 11.68 32.70 -9.37
C THR A 6 10.78 31.54 -8.94
N LYS A 7 10.64 30.61 -9.84
CA LYS A 7 9.97 29.35 -9.51
C LYS A 7 10.86 28.65 -8.50
N THR A 8 10.64 28.97 -7.23
CA THR A 8 11.10 28.03 -6.20
C THR A 8 10.49 26.70 -6.56
N PRO A 9 11.26 25.62 -6.68
CA PRO A 9 10.74 24.32 -7.06
C PRO A 9 9.94 23.68 -5.91
N VAL A 10 8.89 24.36 -5.46
CA VAL A 10 8.05 23.91 -4.33
C VAL A 10 7.40 22.57 -4.64
N GLY A 11 7.06 22.32 -5.91
CA GLY A 11 6.51 21.04 -6.35
C GLY A 11 7.49 19.87 -6.26
N ALA A 12 8.80 20.13 -6.35
CA ALA A 12 9.81 19.07 -6.30
C ALA A 12 9.91 18.40 -4.93
N HIS A 13 9.60 19.10 -3.85
CA HIS A 13 9.61 18.51 -2.51
C HIS A 13 8.51 17.45 -2.31
N TYR A 14 7.31 17.70 -2.83
CA TYR A 14 6.18 16.78 -2.72
C TYR A 14 6.33 15.59 -3.68
N GLY A 15 6.79 15.84 -4.89
CA GLY A 15 7.00 14.81 -5.89
C GLY A 15 8.08 13.80 -5.51
N LEU A 16 9.14 14.26 -4.86
CA LEU A 16 10.23 13.39 -4.42
C LEU A 16 9.77 12.43 -3.31
N GLY A 17 9.01 12.93 -2.33
CA GLY A 17 8.49 12.10 -1.24
C GLY A 17 7.59 10.99 -1.76
N ASP A 18 6.64 11.30 -2.61
CA ASP A 18 5.74 10.32 -3.21
C ASP A 18 6.50 9.33 -4.10
N TRP A 19 7.44 9.82 -4.89
CA TRP A 19 8.27 8.97 -5.75
C TRP A 19 9.07 7.97 -4.92
N LEU A 20 9.71 8.46 -3.85
CA LEU A 20 10.52 7.62 -2.97
C LEU A 20 9.68 6.56 -2.26
N LEU A 21 8.53 6.95 -1.69
CA LEU A 21 7.63 6.03 -1.00
C LEU A 21 7.06 4.99 -1.97
N GLN A 22 6.77 5.38 -3.20
CA GLN A 22 6.29 4.46 -4.22
C GLN A 22 7.35 3.39 -4.56
N ARG A 23 8.62 3.81 -4.66
CA ARG A 23 9.74 2.87 -4.86
C ARG A 23 9.96 1.99 -3.65
N LEU A 24 9.95 2.57 -2.45
CA LEU A 24 10.17 1.83 -1.21
C LEU A 24 9.07 0.80 -0.98
N THR A 25 7.81 1.17 -1.16
CA THR A 25 6.68 0.23 -1.02
C THR A 25 6.77 -0.89 -2.05
N ALA A 26 7.17 -0.57 -3.29
CA ALA A 26 7.37 -1.59 -4.33
C ALA A 26 8.45 -2.60 -3.93
N VAL A 27 9.57 -2.14 -3.37
CA VAL A 27 10.64 -3.03 -2.89
C VAL A 27 10.15 -3.94 -1.77
N VAL A 28 9.43 -3.39 -0.78
CA VAL A 28 8.84 -4.17 0.31
C VAL A 28 7.89 -5.24 -0.25
N MET A 29 7.05 -4.88 -1.21
CA MET A 29 6.09 -5.80 -1.84
C MET A 29 6.81 -6.95 -2.55
N VAL A 30 7.86 -6.64 -3.31
CA VAL A 30 8.63 -7.66 -4.05
C VAL A 30 9.35 -8.61 -3.09
N LEU A 31 10.02 -8.06 -2.08
CA LEU A 31 10.75 -8.87 -1.09
C LEU A 31 9.82 -9.81 -0.33
N PHE A 32 8.67 -9.32 0.11
CA PHE A 32 7.68 -10.15 0.79
C PHE A 32 7.13 -11.23 -0.16
N THR A 33 6.78 -10.87 -1.38
CA THR A 33 6.21 -11.80 -2.36
C THR A 33 7.18 -12.94 -2.66
N VAL A 34 8.45 -12.63 -2.90
CA VAL A 34 9.49 -13.63 -3.15
C VAL A 34 9.70 -14.51 -1.91
N GLY A 35 9.84 -13.90 -0.74
CA GLY A 35 10.02 -14.64 0.51
C GLY A 35 8.84 -15.53 0.85
N PHE A 36 7.63 -15.05 0.64
CA PHE A 36 6.41 -15.84 0.88
C PHE A 36 6.26 -16.97 -0.15
N ALA A 37 6.60 -16.73 -1.40
CA ALA A 37 6.60 -17.77 -2.44
C ALA A 37 7.60 -18.89 -2.09
N ILE A 38 8.77 -18.56 -1.61
CA ILE A 38 9.76 -19.55 -1.14
C ILE A 38 9.20 -20.31 0.06
N CYS A 39 8.58 -19.61 1.00
CA CYS A 39 7.95 -20.23 2.17
C CYS A 39 6.88 -21.26 1.76
N LEU A 40 6.02 -20.91 0.82
CA LEU A 40 4.99 -21.82 0.31
C LEU A 40 5.60 -23.02 -0.42
N ALA A 41 6.66 -22.80 -1.18
CA ALA A 41 7.34 -23.88 -1.90
C ALA A 41 7.99 -24.89 -0.94
N VAL A 42 8.48 -24.42 0.20
CA VAL A 42 9.10 -25.29 1.23
C VAL A 42 8.04 -26.01 2.07
N HIS A 43 7.02 -25.29 2.56
CA HIS A 43 6.04 -25.85 3.51
C HIS A 43 4.88 -26.56 2.83
N LYS A 44 4.50 -26.17 1.63
CA LYS A 44 3.43 -26.76 0.80
C LYS A 44 2.14 -27.02 1.62
N PRO A 45 1.53 -25.98 2.24
CA PRO A 45 0.34 -26.21 3.05
C PRO A 45 -0.82 -26.68 2.18
N GLY A 46 -1.42 -27.83 2.58
CA GLY A 46 -2.55 -28.42 1.87
C GLY A 46 -3.85 -28.37 2.63
N THR A 47 -3.81 -28.03 3.92
CA THR A 47 -5.00 -27.95 4.78
C THR A 47 -5.13 -26.58 5.41
N TYR A 48 -6.32 -26.26 5.87
CA TYR A 48 -6.56 -25.00 6.60
C TYR A 48 -5.68 -24.88 7.85
N ALA A 49 -5.50 -25.97 8.57
CA ALA A 49 -4.67 -25.99 9.77
C ALA A 49 -3.21 -25.65 9.46
N GLU A 50 -2.68 -26.15 8.36
CA GLU A 50 -1.32 -25.84 7.90
C GLU A 50 -1.17 -24.38 7.48
N TRP A 51 -2.15 -23.83 6.76
CA TRP A 51 -2.19 -22.41 6.43
C TRP A 51 -2.23 -21.55 7.69
N LYS A 52 -3.08 -21.90 8.64
CA LYS A 52 -3.18 -21.19 9.90
C LYS A 52 -1.87 -21.26 10.68
N ALA A 53 -1.19 -22.38 10.66
CA ALA A 53 0.11 -22.56 11.32
C ALA A 53 1.19 -21.65 10.73
N LEU A 54 1.19 -21.41 9.42
CA LEU A 54 2.14 -20.48 8.78
C LEU A 54 2.02 -19.06 9.36
N PHE A 55 0.81 -18.64 9.69
CA PHE A 55 0.55 -17.30 10.20
C PHE A 55 0.50 -17.22 11.74
N SER A 56 0.87 -18.31 12.42
CA SER A 56 0.86 -18.34 13.89
C SER A 56 2.06 -17.57 14.51
N GLY A 57 3.18 -17.46 13.81
CA GLY A 57 4.36 -16.78 14.30
C GLY A 57 4.26 -15.26 14.24
N THR A 58 4.79 -14.59 15.24
CA THR A 58 4.79 -13.13 15.30
C THR A 58 5.52 -12.50 14.11
N PHE A 59 6.65 -13.09 13.71
CA PHE A 59 7.43 -12.58 12.58
C PHE A 59 6.61 -12.57 11.29
N VAL A 60 5.91 -13.66 10.99
CA VAL A 60 5.08 -13.77 9.78
C VAL A 60 3.92 -12.79 9.82
N ARG A 61 3.28 -12.64 10.98
CA ARG A 61 2.17 -11.68 11.15
C ARG A 61 2.63 -10.24 10.93
N VAL A 62 3.73 -9.85 11.55
CA VAL A 62 4.26 -8.48 11.44
C VAL A 62 4.68 -8.16 10.02
N THR A 63 5.40 -9.08 9.36
CA THR A 63 5.83 -8.88 7.97
C THR A 63 4.65 -8.85 7.02
N THR A 64 3.60 -9.64 7.28
CA THR A 64 2.38 -9.62 6.48
C THR A 64 1.64 -8.28 6.61
N VAL A 65 1.54 -7.73 7.82
CA VAL A 65 0.95 -6.40 8.03
C VAL A 65 1.77 -5.33 7.33
N LEU A 66 3.09 -5.42 7.41
CA LEU A 66 3.97 -4.49 6.70
C LEU A 66 3.75 -4.55 5.18
N PHE A 67 3.65 -5.76 4.64
CA PHE A 67 3.36 -5.96 3.20
C PHE A 67 2.02 -5.32 2.82
N PHE A 68 0.96 -5.58 3.56
CA PHE A 68 -0.35 -5.03 3.24
C PHE A 68 -0.41 -3.52 3.45
N THR A 69 0.29 -2.98 4.45
CA THR A 69 0.42 -1.53 4.61
C THR A 69 1.12 -0.91 3.41
N ALA A 70 2.21 -1.51 2.95
CA ALA A 70 2.93 -1.07 1.76
C ALA A 70 2.06 -1.18 0.50
N LEU A 71 1.34 -2.28 0.35
CA LEU A 71 0.44 -2.52 -0.78
C LEU A 71 -0.69 -1.49 -0.82
N LEU A 72 -1.33 -1.23 0.31
CA LEU A 72 -2.44 -0.29 0.39
C LEU A 72 -1.97 1.15 0.15
N TYR A 73 -0.81 1.52 0.68
CA TYR A 73 -0.22 2.84 0.42
C TYR A 73 0.16 2.99 -1.06
N HIS A 74 0.78 1.97 -1.63
CA HIS A 74 1.15 1.94 -3.05
C HIS A 74 -0.09 2.08 -3.93
N ALA A 75 -1.16 1.35 -3.61
CA ALA A 75 -2.44 1.43 -4.31
C ALA A 75 -3.07 2.81 -4.16
N TRP A 76 -2.97 3.42 -2.98
CA TRP A 76 -3.49 4.76 -2.72
C TRP A 76 -2.81 5.80 -3.63
N VAL A 77 -1.49 5.80 -3.69
CA VAL A 77 -0.75 6.75 -4.54
C VAL A 77 -1.13 6.56 -6.00
N GLY A 78 -1.17 5.32 -6.48
CA GLY A 78 -1.58 5.03 -7.86
C GLY A 78 -3.01 5.47 -8.15
N MET A 79 -3.94 5.17 -7.26
CA MET A 79 -5.35 5.54 -7.44
C MET A 79 -5.54 7.06 -7.37
N ARG A 80 -4.84 7.73 -6.45
CA ARG A 80 -4.86 9.20 -6.36
C ARG A 80 -4.40 9.83 -7.67
N ASP A 81 -3.33 9.35 -8.25
CA ASP A 81 -2.78 9.88 -9.50
C ASP A 81 -3.75 9.70 -10.65
N ILE A 82 -4.38 8.53 -10.74
CA ILE A 82 -5.42 8.26 -11.76
C ILE A 82 -6.60 9.22 -11.58
N LEU A 83 -7.09 9.39 -10.37
CA LEU A 83 -8.25 10.26 -10.10
C LEU A 83 -7.92 11.72 -10.38
N MET A 84 -6.69 12.16 -10.10
CA MET A 84 -6.26 13.53 -10.39
C MET A 84 -6.17 13.79 -11.90
N ASP A 85 -5.78 12.79 -12.68
CA ASP A 85 -5.60 12.93 -14.13
C ASP A 85 -6.93 12.83 -14.90
N TYR A 86 -7.83 11.95 -14.49
CA TYR A 86 -9.00 11.59 -15.28
C TYR A 86 -10.31 12.17 -14.73
N VAL A 87 -10.41 12.46 -13.45
CA VAL A 87 -11.62 13.01 -12.84
C VAL A 87 -11.47 14.52 -12.68
N LYS A 88 -12.15 15.31 -13.52
CA LYS A 88 -12.02 16.77 -13.56
C LYS A 88 -12.87 17.49 -12.50
N PRO A 89 -14.17 17.13 -12.25
CA PRO A 89 -14.95 17.83 -11.23
C PRO A 89 -14.36 17.61 -9.83
N THR A 90 -14.04 18.71 -9.15
CA THR A 90 -13.36 18.65 -7.84
C THR A 90 -14.20 17.92 -6.79
N ALA A 91 -15.51 18.14 -6.77
CA ALA A 91 -16.39 17.49 -5.80
C ALA A 91 -16.41 15.97 -5.96
N ILE A 92 -16.51 15.48 -7.20
CA ILE A 92 -16.50 14.05 -7.50
C ILE A 92 -15.14 13.46 -7.16
N ARG A 93 -14.05 14.14 -7.52
CA ARG A 93 -12.70 13.68 -7.25
C ARG A 93 -12.46 13.54 -5.75
N LEU A 94 -12.83 14.54 -4.95
CA LEU A 94 -12.66 14.48 -3.49
C LEU A 94 -13.50 13.38 -2.86
N THR A 95 -14.73 13.16 -3.35
CA THR A 95 -15.60 12.09 -2.87
C THR A 95 -14.98 10.74 -3.16
N LEU A 96 -14.49 10.52 -4.38
CA LEU A 96 -13.84 9.26 -4.76
C LEU A 96 -12.55 9.01 -3.98
N GLN A 97 -11.72 10.05 -3.80
CA GLN A 97 -10.50 9.93 -3.01
C GLN A 97 -10.82 9.56 -1.56
N SER A 98 -11.82 10.20 -0.97
CA SER A 98 -12.26 9.89 0.40
C SER A 98 -12.77 8.46 0.51
N ALA A 99 -13.56 8.00 -0.46
CA ALA A 99 -14.08 6.64 -0.50
C ALA A 99 -12.93 5.61 -0.59
N VAL A 100 -11.92 5.88 -1.40
CA VAL A 100 -10.75 5.00 -1.52
C VAL A 100 -9.99 4.93 -0.20
N VAL A 101 -9.72 6.07 0.45
CA VAL A 101 -9.03 6.11 1.74
C VAL A 101 -9.78 5.28 2.78
N VAL A 102 -11.10 5.47 2.90
CA VAL A 102 -11.92 4.72 3.84
C VAL A 102 -11.87 3.23 3.55
N ALA A 103 -12.00 2.85 2.27
CA ALA A 103 -11.93 1.44 1.86
C ALA A 103 -10.58 0.80 2.21
N LEU A 104 -9.48 1.50 1.95
CA LEU A 104 -8.14 1.00 2.26
C LEU A 104 -7.92 0.84 3.76
N LEU A 105 -8.41 1.78 4.56
CA LEU A 105 -8.33 1.67 6.02
C LEU A 105 -9.15 0.50 6.54
N LEU A 106 -10.35 0.27 5.99
CA LEU A 106 -11.18 -0.87 6.35
C LEU A 106 -10.48 -2.19 6.00
N TYR A 107 -9.84 -2.27 4.84
CA TYR A 107 -9.07 -3.46 4.46
C TYR A 107 -7.91 -3.71 5.41
N LEU A 108 -7.19 -2.67 5.81
CA LEU A 108 -6.08 -2.81 6.75
C LEU A 108 -6.55 -3.32 8.11
N ILE A 109 -7.64 -2.77 8.62
CA ILE A 109 -8.24 -3.20 9.89
C ILE A 109 -8.69 -4.66 9.79
N TRP A 110 -9.32 -5.02 8.68
CA TRP A 110 -9.78 -6.40 8.44
C TRP A 110 -8.62 -7.38 8.39
N ILE A 111 -7.55 -7.04 7.68
CA ILE A 111 -6.34 -7.86 7.60
C ILE A 111 -5.75 -8.08 8.99
N ALA A 112 -5.61 -7.02 9.79
CA ALA A 112 -5.11 -7.12 11.15
C ALA A 112 -6.00 -8.02 12.02
N GLN A 113 -7.31 -7.89 11.87
CA GLN A 113 -8.26 -8.74 12.59
C GLN A 113 -8.11 -10.21 12.23
N ILE A 114 -8.00 -10.52 10.94
CA ILE A 114 -7.82 -11.89 10.47
C ILE A 114 -6.53 -12.50 11.01
N LEU A 115 -5.43 -11.75 10.97
CA LEU A 115 -4.12 -12.26 11.40
C LEU A 115 -4.03 -12.51 12.90
N TRP A 116 -4.75 -11.73 13.70
CA TRP A 116 -4.76 -11.88 15.17
C TRP A 116 -5.99 -12.60 15.71
N SER A 117 -6.92 -13.00 14.85
CA SER A 117 -8.02 -13.84 15.28
C SER A 117 -7.53 -15.28 15.53
N ARG A 118 -8.06 -15.89 16.58
CA ARG A 118 -7.71 -17.27 16.95
C ARG A 118 -8.79 -18.26 16.49
#